data_c9102f791739c6214ae19b8316b1598b
#
_entry.id   c9102f791739c6214ae19b8316b1598b
#
_cell.length_a   1.000
_cell.length_b   1.000
_cell.length_c   1.000
_cell.angle_alpha   90.00
_cell.angle_beta   90.00
_cell.angle_gamma   90.00
#
_symmetry.space_group_name_H-M   'P 1'
#
loop_
_entity.id
_entity.type
_entity.pdbx_description
1 polymer ?
#
loop_
_entity_poly.entity_id
_entity_poly.type
_entity_poly.pdbx_seq_one_letter_code
_entity_poly.pdbx_strand_id
1 'polypeptide(L)'
;MSISIQTNVASLEAQNSIRINNNFQNNTIQQLSSGYRINSSADDAAGLAVANQYSGNIAELNQGVLNANNGVSGLQIVDGGLNNISTILNRLRTLATESASATFTGDRGTLNTEYQGLLSEVNRQAANVNLNTGGSYNTNLVTYVGGGSNQANAQVSVDLSGANNAVDSTALGIQNSSVAGGGTELTGNSVRLDDTATLFLAGGNTQNYTFHIGTSTGNQDVTVSVAGGSGGLTGQQVVNSLNSQLSSFGINAGIASDGQVQFGGSTAFSVNVGAASGGNATATSTATGINTADYNLNSASGVGGAFAAFTGTSAETVVFQNAGSATTVSLNSTNAATLDGALSTLNSALNSSGIYAVKAANGTDISFQSSNTFSVNETAIATGGTGNLFGAVGSVSVTGPSASASSTGAALSALTALQTAVTNLGLVQGKVGAGENKLNYATNLAQSQITNYSAAESGIRDADVAAEAANLTKAQVLQQASLAALAQANSAPQAVLSLLKG
;
A
#
# COMPACT_ATOMS: atom_id res chain seq x y z
N MET A 1 -61.08 3.84 75.05
CA MET A 1 -59.82 3.07 75.06
C MET A 1 -59.58 2.62 76.48
N SER A 2 -59.40 1.32 76.72
CA SER A 2 -59.05 0.82 78.07
C SER A 2 -57.60 1.27 78.36
N ILE A 3 -57.41 1.99 79.44
CA ILE A 3 -56.08 2.43 79.88
C ILE A 3 -55.43 1.25 80.61
N SER A 4 -54.45 0.57 80.02
CA SER A 4 -53.67 -0.47 80.68
C SER A 4 -52.42 0.15 81.30
N ILE A 5 -52.16 -0.13 82.56
CA ILE A 5 -51.00 0.37 83.34
C ILE A 5 -49.73 -0.48 83.03
N GLN A 6 -49.91 -1.75 82.67
CA GLN A 6 -48.77 -2.64 82.39
C GLN A 6 -48.30 -2.57 80.95
N THR A 7 -49.16 -2.23 79.99
CA THR A 7 -48.75 -2.12 78.58
C THR A 7 -49.33 -0.84 77.99
N ASN A 8 -48.45 0.16 77.71
CA ASN A 8 -48.88 1.42 77.10
C ASN A 8 -48.89 1.26 75.58
N VAL A 9 -50.00 0.79 75.01
CA VAL A 9 -50.20 0.55 73.56
C VAL A 9 -50.04 1.84 72.79
N ALA A 10 -50.53 2.99 73.31
CA ALA A 10 -50.38 4.29 72.62
C ALA A 10 -48.91 4.73 72.49
N SER A 11 -48.08 4.44 73.52
CA SER A 11 -46.65 4.69 73.46
C SER A 11 -45.91 3.79 72.40
N LEU A 12 -46.31 2.49 72.36
CA LEU A 12 -45.72 1.56 71.32
C LEU A 12 -46.12 1.97 69.93
N GLU A 13 -47.34 2.46 69.72
CA GLU A 13 -47.82 2.95 68.42
C GLU A 13 -47.09 4.24 68.01
N ALA A 14 -46.89 5.16 68.98
CA ALA A 14 -46.08 6.36 68.73
C ALA A 14 -44.60 6.03 68.41
N GLN A 15 -44.02 5.06 69.16
CA GLN A 15 -42.62 4.61 68.85
C GLN A 15 -42.51 3.96 67.46
N ASN A 16 -43.49 3.17 67.02
CA ASN A 16 -43.52 2.60 65.67
C ASN A 16 -43.67 3.71 64.64
N SER A 17 -44.48 4.73 64.85
CA SER A 17 -44.62 5.89 63.99
C SER A 17 -43.32 6.68 63.88
N ILE A 18 -42.57 6.88 64.96
CA ILE A 18 -41.24 7.51 64.96
C ILE A 18 -40.25 6.68 64.12
N ARG A 19 -40.26 5.37 64.28
CA ARG A 19 -39.38 4.48 63.52
C ARG A 19 -39.69 4.57 62.04
N ILE A 20 -40.97 4.56 61.64
CA ILE A 20 -41.38 4.71 60.23
C ILE A 20 -40.93 6.08 59.65
N ASN A 21 -41.19 7.15 60.45
CA ASN A 21 -40.83 8.51 60.04
C ASN A 21 -39.30 8.70 59.90
N ASN A 22 -38.51 8.13 60.82
CA ASN A 22 -37.04 8.15 60.72
C ASN A 22 -36.56 7.41 59.50
N ASN A 23 -37.10 6.25 59.15
CA ASN A 23 -36.78 5.52 57.96
C ASN A 23 -37.12 6.33 56.68
N PHE A 24 -38.31 6.94 56.65
CA PHE A 24 -38.73 7.80 55.55
C PHE A 24 -37.81 9.02 55.40
N GLN A 25 -37.47 9.67 56.54
CA GLN A 25 -36.50 10.80 56.50
C GLN A 25 -35.14 10.39 55.99
N ASN A 26 -34.60 9.27 56.46
CA ASN A 26 -33.27 8.78 56.01
C ASN A 26 -33.25 8.45 54.51
N ASN A 27 -34.31 7.79 54.00
CA ASN A 27 -34.45 7.51 52.58
C ASN A 27 -34.53 8.81 51.77
N THR A 28 -35.32 9.78 52.17
CA THR A 28 -35.46 11.08 51.52
C THR A 28 -34.13 11.85 51.51
N ILE A 29 -33.37 11.85 52.63
CA ILE A 29 -32.02 12.44 52.68
C ILE A 29 -31.07 11.73 51.73
N GLN A 30 -31.12 10.41 51.65
CA GLN A 30 -30.29 9.64 50.72
C GLN A 30 -30.62 9.96 49.26
N GLN A 31 -31.90 10.03 48.89
CA GLN A 31 -32.37 10.41 47.56
C GLN A 31 -31.98 11.85 47.21
N LEU A 32 -32.12 12.78 48.13
CA LEU A 32 -31.75 14.18 47.94
C LEU A 32 -30.24 14.37 47.82
N SER A 33 -29.45 13.62 48.62
CA SER A 33 -27.98 13.69 48.61
C SER A 33 -27.37 13.05 47.38
N SER A 34 -27.94 11.94 46.87
CA SER A 34 -27.47 11.26 45.67
C SER A 34 -28.02 11.87 44.39
N GLY A 35 -29.14 12.57 44.42
CA GLY A 35 -29.92 12.99 43.28
C GLY A 35 -30.71 11.87 42.61
N TYR A 36 -30.64 10.65 43.15
CA TYR A 36 -31.32 9.49 42.59
C TYR A 36 -32.51 9.03 43.44
N ARG A 37 -33.65 8.76 42.79
CA ARG A 37 -34.83 8.16 43.39
C ARG A 37 -34.58 6.68 43.73
N ILE A 38 -33.82 5.96 42.88
CA ILE A 38 -33.47 4.56 43.06
C ILE A 38 -31.99 4.48 43.42
N ASN A 39 -31.66 4.25 44.69
CA ASN A 39 -30.29 4.13 45.19
C ASN A 39 -29.86 2.67 45.39
N SER A 40 -30.83 1.81 45.70
CA SER A 40 -30.59 0.39 45.99
C SER A 40 -31.62 -0.49 45.30
N SER A 41 -31.29 -1.78 45.16
CA SER A 41 -32.26 -2.77 44.67
C SER A 41 -33.48 -2.97 45.55
N ALA A 42 -33.42 -2.48 46.80
CA ALA A 42 -34.56 -2.50 47.71
C ALA A 42 -35.61 -1.42 47.37
N ASP A 43 -35.19 -0.32 46.69
CA ASP A 43 -36.07 0.76 46.29
C ASP A 43 -36.91 0.36 45.08
N ASP A 44 -36.24 -0.17 44.03
CA ASP A 44 -36.86 -0.72 42.81
C ASP A 44 -35.85 -1.60 42.08
N ALA A 45 -35.95 -2.90 42.23
CA ALA A 45 -35.03 -3.85 41.59
C ALA A 45 -35.18 -3.87 40.06
N ALA A 46 -36.40 -3.70 39.53
CA ALA A 46 -36.66 -3.72 38.10
C ALA A 46 -36.17 -2.43 37.43
N GLY A 47 -36.50 -1.27 38.04
CA GLY A 47 -36.01 0.03 37.57
C GLY A 47 -34.49 0.15 37.60
N LEU A 48 -33.85 -0.33 38.68
CA LEU A 48 -32.39 -0.33 38.78
C LEU A 48 -31.73 -1.22 37.70
N ALA A 49 -32.30 -2.39 37.41
CA ALA A 49 -31.76 -3.27 36.37
C ALA A 49 -31.81 -2.60 34.98
N VAL A 50 -32.93 -1.93 34.64
CA VAL A 50 -33.08 -1.20 33.38
C VAL A 50 -32.17 0.02 33.34
N ALA A 51 -32.06 0.79 34.42
CA ALA A 51 -31.13 1.93 34.49
C ALA A 51 -29.68 1.50 34.32
N ASN A 52 -29.25 0.42 34.97
CA ASN A 52 -27.89 -0.14 34.79
C ASN A 52 -27.64 -0.63 33.35
N GLN A 53 -28.66 -1.17 32.66
CA GLN A 53 -28.56 -1.54 31.26
C GLN A 53 -28.37 -0.30 30.39
N TYR A 54 -29.10 0.78 30.59
CA TYR A 54 -28.93 2.03 29.89
C TYR A 54 -27.55 2.65 30.14
N SER A 55 -27.11 2.68 31.40
CA SER A 55 -25.76 3.15 31.75
C SER A 55 -24.67 2.33 31.10
N GLY A 56 -24.82 1.00 31.02
CA GLY A 56 -23.92 0.12 30.27
C GLY A 56 -23.89 0.43 28.77
N ASN A 57 -25.06 0.63 28.15
CA ASN A 57 -25.19 0.98 26.75
C ASN A 57 -24.56 2.36 26.45
N ILE A 58 -24.74 3.34 27.34
CA ILE A 58 -24.14 4.67 27.24
C ILE A 58 -22.61 4.56 27.28
N ALA A 59 -22.05 3.78 28.21
CA ALA A 59 -20.60 3.56 28.31
C ALA A 59 -20.03 2.89 27.05
N GLU A 60 -20.72 1.87 26.51
CA GLU A 60 -20.37 1.19 25.28
C GLU A 60 -20.36 2.16 24.09
N LEU A 61 -21.41 2.95 23.91
CA LEU A 61 -21.54 3.91 22.82
C LEU A 61 -20.52 5.03 22.92
N ASN A 62 -20.20 5.52 24.11
CA ASN A 62 -19.14 6.52 24.31
C ASN A 62 -17.78 5.98 23.85
N GLN A 63 -17.45 4.74 24.19
CA GLN A 63 -16.24 4.09 23.69
C GLN A 63 -16.30 3.90 22.17
N GLY A 64 -17.48 3.55 21.64
CA GLY A 64 -17.71 3.44 20.20
C GLY A 64 -17.47 4.74 19.45
N VAL A 65 -17.91 5.86 19.99
CA VAL A 65 -17.65 7.20 19.44
C VAL A 65 -16.15 7.51 19.41
N LEU A 66 -15.42 7.16 20.47
CA LEU A 66 -13.95 7.32 20.50
C LEU A 66 -13.28 6.45 19.42
N ASN A 67 -13.70 5.21 19.29
CA ASN A 67 -13.19 4.30 18.26
C ASN A 67 -13.46 4.82 16.86
N ALA A 68 -14.68 5.34 16.61
CA ALA A 68 -15.05 5.92 15.33
C ALA A 68 -14.21 7.15 14.99
N ASN A 69 -13.99 8.06 15.96
CA ASN A 69 -13.14 9.24 15.77
C ASN A 69 -11.69 8.85 15.49
N ASN A 70 -11.14 7.82 16.14
CA ASN A 70 -9.82 7.28 15.85
C ASN A 70 -9.77 6.69 14.41
N GLY A 71 -10.84 5.99 14.01
CA GLY A 71 -10.98 5.49 12.64
C GLY A 71 -10.99 6.59 11.60
N VAL A 72 -11.77 7.66 11.82
CA VAL A 72 -11.81 8.85 10.96
C VAL A 72 -10.44 9.50 10.86
N SER A 73 -9.75 9.70 12.00
CA SER A 73 -8.41 10.29 12.02
C SER A 73 -7.40 9.45 11.23
N GLY A 74 -7.48 8.13 11.33
CA GLY A 74 -6.65 7.22 10.55
C GLY A 74 -6.92 7.34 9.05
N LEU A 75 -8.18 7.39 8.63
CA LEU A 75 -8.56 7.55 7.23
C LEU A 75 -8.15 8.92 6.69
N GLN A 76 -8.21 10.00 7.48
CA GLN A 76 -7.73 11.34 7.09
C GLN A 76 -6.22 11.37 6.83
N ILE A 77 -5.42 10.62 7.60
CA ILE A 77 -3.99 10.46 7.34
C ILE A 77 -3.77 9.78 5.99
N VAL A 78 -4.54 8.73 5.72
CA VAL A 78 -4.50 8.01 4.44
C VAL A 78 -4.91 8.95 3.31
N ASP A 79 -6.00 9.69 3.42
CA ASP A 79 -6.48 10.64 2.40
C ASP A 79 -5.44 11.72 2.09
N GLY A 80 -4.79 12.29 3.11
CA GLY A 80 -3.67 13.22 2.94
C GLY A 80 -2.53 12.63 2.12
N GLY A 81 -2.16 11.36 2.35
CA GLY A 81 -1.16 10.65 1.56
C GLY A 81 -1.60 10.37 0.13
N LEU A 82 -2.86 10.00 -0.08
CA LEU A 82 -3.43 9.80 -1.42
C LEU A 82 -3.42 11.09 -2.25
N ASN A 83 -3.68 12.24 -1.63
CA ASN A 83 -3.59 13.55 -2.27
C ASN A 83 -2.14 13.87 -2.70
N ASN A 84 -1.13 13.54 -1.87
CA ASN A 84 0.26 13.69 -2.25
C ASN A 84 0.61 12.78 -3.44
N ILE A 85 0.20 11.51 -3.42
CA ILE A 85 0.41 10.57 -4.53
C ILE A 85 -0.26 11.09 -5.80
N SER A 86 -1.47 11.64 -5.72
CA SER A 86 -2.17 12.26 -6.86
C SER A 86 -1.34 13.39 -7.49
N THR A 87 -0.72 14.22 -6.66
CA THR A 87 0.16 15.31 -7.12
C THR A 87 1.39 14.76 -7.84
N ILE A 88 2.01 13.70 -7.31
CA ILE A 88 3.15 13.03 -7.94
C ILE A 88 2.75 12.40 -9.28
N LEU A 89 1.60 11.71 -9.35
CA LEU A 89 1.09 11.13 -10.59
C LEU A 89 0.84 12.19 -11.67
N ASN A 90 0.37 13.37 -11.29
CA ASN A 90 0.22 14.49 -12.22
C ASN A 90 1.57 15.00 -12.74
N ARG A 91 2.61 15.05 -11.89
CA ARG A 91 3.96 15.40 -12.34
C ARG A 91 4.53 14.34 -13.27
N LEU A 92 4.35 13.05 -12.95
CA LEU A 92 4.74 11.93 -13.82
C LEU A 92 4.06 12.05 -15.20
N ARG A 93 2.75 12.40 -15.25
CA ARG A 93 2.05 12.66 -16.51
C ARG A 93 2.65 13.81 -17.31
N THR A 94 3.04 14.88 -16.64
CA THR A 94 3.68 16.03 -17.31
C THR A 94 4.98 15.60 -17.96
N LEU A 95 5.85 14.89 -17.25
CA LEU A 95 7.13 14.38 -17.77
C LEU A 95 6.92 13.40 -18.93
N ALA A 96 5.92 12.51 -18.80
CA ALA A 96 5.58 11.58 -19.88
C ALA A 96 5.04 12.29 -21.12
N THR A 97 4.21 13.32 -20.96
CA THR A 97 3.68 14.12 -22.07
C THR A 97 4.82 14.90 -22.77
N GLU A 98 5.74 15.47 -22.00
CA GLU A 98 6.89 16.17 -22.52
C GLU A 98 7.77 15.23 -23.33
N SER A 99 8.09 14.05 -22.78
CA SER A 99 8.88 13.05 -23.49
C SER A 99 8.17 12.44 -24.71
N ALA A 100 6.85 12.35 -24.71
CA ALA A 100 6.06 11.87 -25.84
C ALA A 100 6.08 12.83 -27.04
N SER A 101 6.47 14.10 -26.83
CA SER A 101 6.49 15.08 -27.92
C SER A 101 7.63 14.79 -28.90
N ALA A 102 7.27 14.67 -30.20
CA ALA A 102 8.26 14.55 -31.27
C ALA A 102 9.14 15.82 -31.42
N THR A 103 8.67 16.96 -30.92
CA THR A 103 9.37 18.24 -30.97
C THR A 103 10.27 18.49 -29.76
N PHE A 104 10.31 17.56 -28.81
CA PHE A 104 11.18 17.67 -27.64
C PHE A 104 12.65 17.46 -28.04
N THR A 105 13.45 18.48 -27.83
CA THR A 105 14.89 18.51 -28.17
C THR A 105 15.80 18.32 -26.94
N GLY A 106 15.21 18.19 -25.73
CA GLY A 106 15.97 17.98 -24.50
C GLY A 106 16.43 16.54 -24.30
N ASP A 107 17.15 16.32 -23.22
CA ASP A 107 17.60 14.96 -22.85
C ASP A 107 16.48 14.18 -22.13
N ARG A 108 15.97 13.16 -22.80
CA ARG A 108 14.96 12.24 -22.24
C ARG A 108 15.51 11.36 -21.12
N GLY A 109 16.82 11.13 -21.08
CA GLY A 109 17.48 10.42 -19.98
C GLY A 109 17.35 11.18 -18.67
N THR A 110 17.53 12.50 -18.69
CA THR A 110 17.32 13.38 -17.53
C THR A 110 15.86 13.38 -17.09
N LEU A 111 14.91 13.49 -18.05
CA LEU A 111 13.46 13.36 -17.71
C LEU A 111 13.14 12.02 -17.07
N ASN A 112 13.73 10.94 -17.58
CA ASN A 112 13.50 9.61 -17.00
C ASN A 112 14.11 9.47 -15.61
N THR A 113 15.23 10.11 -15.33
CA THR A 113 15.83 10.10 -13.99
C THR A 113 14.88 10.76 -12.98
N GLU A 114 14.29 11.92 -13.33
CA GLU A 114 13.26 12.55 -12.50
C GLU A 114 12.02 11.64 -12.36
N TYR A 115 11.58 11.05 -13.47
CA TYR A 115 10.43 10.14 -13.51
C TYR A 115 10.61 8.94 -12.58
N GLN A 116 11.76 8.26 -12.62
CA GLN A 116 12.07 7.13 -11.75
C GLN A 116 12.20 7.55 -10.28
N GLY A 117 12.76 8.73 -10.02
CA GLY A 117 12.79 9.31 -8.68
C GLY A 117 11.38 9.53 -8.11
N LEU A 118 10.46 10.03 -8.93
CA LEU A 118 9.06 10.22 -8.53
C LEU A 118 8.30 8.90 -8.34
N LEU A 119 8.60 7.85 -9.13
CA LEU A 119 8.05 6.51 -8.88
C LEU A 119 8.49 5.95 -7.52
N SER A 120 9.76 6.17 -7.17
CA SER A 120 10.27 5.78 -5.84
C SER A 120 9.59 6.58 -4.73
N GLU A 121 9.26 7.85 -4.97
CA GLU A 121 8.52 8.70 -4.02
C GLU A 121 7.07 8.24 -3.85
N VAL A 122 6.39 7.76 -4.91
CA VAL A 122 5.07 7.11 -4.78
C VAL A 122 5.13 5.94 -3.81
N ASN A 123 6.14 5.06 -3.96
CA ASN A 123 6.32 3.91 -3.06
C ASN A 123 6.57 4.37 -1.62
N ARG A 124 7.38 5.41 -1.42
CA ARG A 124 7.65 5.98 -0.10
C ARG A 124 6.41 6.57 0.54
N GLN A 125 5.58 7.30 -0.22
CA GLN A 125 4.33 7.87 0.27
C GLN A 125 3.31 6.76 0.61
N ALA A 126 3.16 5.75 -0.25
CA ALA A 126 2.30 4.60 0.01
C ALA A 126 2.69 3.85 1.30
N ALA A 127 4.00 3.68 1.53
CA ALA A 127 4.53 3.06 2.75
C ALA A 127 4.30 3.94 3.99
N ASN A 128 4.46 5.26 3.88
CA ASN A 128 4.24 6.20 4.99
C ASN A 128 2.80 6.17 5.50
N VAL A 129 1.82 6.03 4.60
CA VAL A 129 0.41 5.92 4.97
C VAL A 129 -0.02 4.46 5.19
N ASN A 130 0.92 3.51 5.12
CA ASN A 130 0.66 2.08 5.28
C ASN A 130 -0.43 1.51 4.35
N LEU A 131 -0.59 2.08 3.16
CA LEU A 131 -1.53 1.62 2.12
C LEU A 131 -0.79 1.04 0.90
N ASN A 132 0.44 0.60 1.10
CA ASN A 132 1.18 -0.23 0.15
C ASN A 132 0.72 -1.69 0.24
N THR A 133 1.10 -2.51 -0.72
CA THR A 133 0.81 -3.94 -0.71
C THR A 133 1.30 -4.59 0.59
N GLY A 134 0.37 -5.13 1.37
CA GLY A 134 0.63 -5.71 2.70
C GLY A 134 0.78 -4.69 3.84
N GLY A 135 0.52 -3.41 3.59
CA GLY A 135 0.50 -2.37 4.62
C GLY A 135 -0.66 -2.53 5.61
N SER A 136 -0.54 -1.93 6.79
CA SER A 136 -1.53 -2.09 7.87
C SER A 136 -2.90 -1.50 7.57
N TYR A 137 -2.99 -0.52 6.65
CA TYR A 137 -4.26 -0.01 6.12
C TYR A 137 -4.72 -0.76 4.85
N ASN A 138 -3.89 -1.59 4.23
CA ASN A 138 -4.31 -2.46 3.12
C ASN A 138 -5.04 -3.69 3.64
N THR A 139 -6.05 -3.46 4.46
CA THR A 139 -6.87 -4.49 5.10
C THR A 139 -8.34 -4.04 5.14
N ASN A 140 -9.23 -4.92 5.60
CA ASN A 140 -10.58 -4.50 5.95
C ASN A 140 -10.56 -3.83 7.33
N LEU A 141 -10.64 -2.51 7.37
CA LEU A 141 -10.70 -1.73 8.60
C LEU A 141 -12.09 -1.87 9.22
N VAL A 142 -12.18 -2.58 10.34
CA VAL A 142 -13.42 -2.78 11.09
C VAL A 142 -13.38 -1.96 12.36
N THR A 143 -14.30 -1.00 12.49
CA THR A 143 -14.42 -0.13 13.66
C THR A 143 -15.68 -0.49 14.41
N TYR A 144 -15.56 -0.89 15.69
CA TYR A 144 -16.70 -1.16 16.56
C TYR A 144 -17.22 0.16 17.15
N VAL A 145 -18.50 0.46 16.88
CA VAL A 145 -19.16 1.69 17.33
C VAL A 145 -20.20 1.41 18.43
N GLY A 146 -20.62 0.15 18.60
CA GLY A 146 -21.62 -0.23 19.58
C GLY A 146 -23.07 0.04 19.15
N GLY A 147 -24.01 -0.18 20.07
CA GLY A 147 -25.42 0.16 19.89
C GLY A 147 -26.27 -0.86 19.12
N GLY A 148 -25.73 -2.02 18.78
CA GLY A 148 -26.47 -3.10 18.13
C GLY A 148 -26.49 -4.38 18.95
N SER A 149 -27.63 -5.03 19.03
CA SER A 149 -27.76 -6.39 19.59
C SER A 149 -27.10 -7.46 18.73
N ASN A 150 -26.72 -7.10 17.48
CA ASN A 150 -26.04 -7.96 16.52
C ASN A 150 -24.69 -7.32 16.18
N GLN A 151 -23.59 -8.08 16.33
CA GLN A 151 -22.23 -7.63 16.09
C GLN A 151 -22.05 -6.98 14.70
N ALA A 152 -22.74 -7.47 13.68
CA ALA A 152 -22.69 -6.91 12.34
C ALA A 152 -23.22 -5.47 12.25
N ASN A 153 -24.19 -5.09 13.10
CA ASN A 153 -24.80 -3.76 13.13
C ASN A 153 -24.03 -2.79 14.04
N ALA A 154 -23.20 -3.32 14.94
CA ALA A 154 -22.37 -2.54 15.86
C ALA A 154 -21.02 -2.13 15.25
N GLN A 155 -20.72 -2.54 14.02
CA GLN A 155 -19.45 -2.32 13.35
C GLN A 155 -19.62 -1.54 12.06
N VAL A 156 -18.64 -0.67 11.78
CA VAL A 156 -18.47 -0.02 10.49
C VAL A 156 -17.23 -0.59 9.83
N SER A 157 -17.39 -1.18 8.65
CA SER A 157 -16.26 -1.71 7.88
C SER A 157 -15.94 -0.83 6.68
N VAL A 158 -14.64 -0.61 6.47
CA VAL A 158 -14.07 0.06 5.30
C VAL A 158 -13.05 -0.91 4.69
N ASP A 159 -13.43 -1.51 3.56
CA ASP A 159 -12.58 -2.51 2.91
C ASP A 159 -11.55 -1.84 1.99
N LEU A 160 -10.32 -1.76 2.48
CA LEU A 160 -9.13 -1.32 1.76
C LEU A 160 -8.17 -2.50 1.49
N SER A 161 -8.62 -3.74 1.62
CA SER A 161 -7.82 -4.93 1.42
C SER A 161 -7.53 -5.23 -0.06
N GLY A 162 -6.43 -5.93 -0.29
CA GLY A 162 -6.05 -6.47 -1.59
C GLY A 162 -5.24 -5.51 -2.47
N ALA A 163 -4.61 -6.08 -3.48
CA ALA A 163 -3.71 -5.37 -4.38
C ALA A 163 -4.38 -4.19 -5.12
N ASN A 164 -5.68 -4.29 -5.42
CA ASN A 164 -6.42 -3.23 -6.11
C ASN A 164 -6.68 -1.98 -5.25
N ASN A 165 -6.42 -2.04 -3.96
CA ASN A 165 -6.58 -0.93 -3.02
C ASN A 165 -5.25 -0.42 -2.49
N ALA A 166 -4.15 -1.11 -2.77
CA ALA A 166 -2.81 -0.59 -2.52
C ALA A 166 -2.48 0.51 -3.54
N VAL A 167 -1.65 1.46 -3.14
CA VAL A 167 -1.32 2.65 -3.94
C VAL A 167 0.19 2.81 -4.18
N ASP A 168 0.94 1.72 -4.00
CA ASP A 168 2.33 1.67 -4.45
C ASP A 168 2.43 1.55 -5.98
N SER A 169 3.60 1.79 -6.54
CA SER A 169 3.80 1.78 -7.99
C SER A 169 3.46 0.44 -8.64
N THR A 170 3.59 -0.67 -7.90
CA THR A 170 3.26 -2.03 -8.37
C THR A 170 1.76 -2.20 -8.49
N ALA A 171 1.01 -1.86 -7.45
CA ALA A 171 -0.44 -1.96 -7.41
C ALA A 171 -1.11 -0.98 -8.40
N LEU A 172 -0.51 0.19 -8.59
CA LEU A 172 -0.96 1.17 -9.58
C LEU A 172 -0.59 0.78 -11.02
N GLY A 173 0.25 -0.25 -11.22
CA GLY A 173 0.68 -0.72 -12.54
C GLY A 173 1.66 0.20 -13.26
N ILE A 174 2.39 1.04 -12.52
CA ILE A 174 3.35 2.02 -13.07
C ILE A 174 4.81 1.71 -12.72
N GLN A 175 5.08 0.65 -11.95
CA GLN A 175 6.43 0.30 -11.47
C GLN A 175 7.48 0.25 -12.58
N ASN A 176 7.08 -0.24 -13.76
CA ASN A 176 7.98 -0.48 -14.88
C ASN A 176 7.79 0.53 -16.01
N SER A 177 7.10 1.64 -15.76
CA SER A 177 6.94 2.69 -16.75
C SER A 177 8.21 3.54 -16.86
N SER A 178 8.52 3.97 -18.08
CA SER A 178 9.68 4.79 -18.41
C SER A 178 9.29 5.84 -19.45
N VAL A 179 9.94 7.00 -19.38
CA VAL A 179 9.72 8.10 -20.34
C VAL A 179 10.94 8.37 -21.21
N ALA A 180 12.09 7.78 -20.90
CA ALA A 180 13.20 7.73 -21.85
C ALA A 180 12.94 6.53 -22.75
N GLY A 181 12.80 6.79 -24.01
CA GLY A 181 12.89 5.72 -24.97
C GLY A 181 14.29 5.12 -24.96
N GLY A 182 14.36 3.91 -25.35
CA GLY A 182 15.55 3.09 -25.35
C GLY A 182 15.18 1.69 -24.99
N GLY A 183 14.05 1.23 -25.47
CA GLY A 183 13.75 -0.17 -25.47
C GLY A 183 14.15 -0.76 -26.81
N THR A 184 14.85 -1.86 -26.80
CA THR A 184 15.05 -2.69 -27.97
C THR A 184 13.80 -3.53 -28.20
N GLU A 185 13.21 -3.41 -29.38
CA GLU A 185 11.99 -4.13 -29.71
C GLU A 185 12.33 -5.53 -30.23
N LEU A 186 11.56 -6.50 -29.74
CA LEU A 186 11.51 -7.83 -30.33
C LEU A 186 10.46 -7.81 -31.45
N THR A 187 10.88 -7.83 -32.66
CA THR A 187 9.98 -7.80 -33.83
C THR A 187 9.42 -9.17 -34.15
N GLY A 188 8.22 -9.22 -34.69
CA GLY A 188 7.60 -10.45 -35.20
C GLY A 188 6.60 -11.14 -34.30
N ASN A 189 6.04 -10.43 -33.33
CA ASN A 189 4.91 -10.96 -32.54
C ASN A 189 3.72 -11.25 -33.45
N SER A 190 3.12 -12.42 -33.28
CA SER A 190 1.91 -12.80 -34.02
C SER A 190 0.65 -12.10 -33.47
N VAL A 191 0.70 -11.65 -32.21
CA VAL A 191 -0.37 -10.93 -31.51
C VAL A 191 0.24 -9.68 -30.88
N ARG A 192 -0.48 -8.55 -30.94
CA ARG A 192 -0.06 -7.32 -30.25
C ARG A 192 -0.21 -7.48 -28.76
N LEU A 193 0.77 -7.01 -27.99
CA LEU A 193 0.73 -7.09 -26.52
C LEU A 193 -0.32 -6.13 -25.89
N ASP A 194 -0.68 -5.08 -26.60
CA ASP A 194 -1.72 -4.14 -26.19
C ASP A 194 -3.15 -4.63 -26.50
N ASP A 195 -3.29 -5.78 -27.21
CA ASP A 195 -4.58 -6.42 -27.40
C ASP A 195 -5.05 -7.11 -26.10
N THR A 196 -6.14 -6.63 -25.54
CA THR A 196 -6.73 -7.17 -24.31
C THR A 196 -7.71 -8.31 -24.56
N ALA A 197 -8.12 -8.51 -25.82
CA ALA A 197 -9.10 -9.52 -26.21
C ALA A 197 -8.46 -10.85 -26.60
N THR A 198 -7.22 -10.82 -27.08
CA THR A 198 -6.50 -12.00 -27.57
C THR A 198 -5.40 -12.41 -26.59
N LEU A 199 -5.31 -13.71 -26.31
CA LEU A 199 -4.21 -14.23 -25.49
C LEU A 199 -2.91 -14.16 -26.28
N PHE A 200 -1.90 -13.51 -25.68
CA PHE A 200 -0.56 -13.47 -26.24
C PHE A 200 0.15 -14.83 -26.12
N LEU A 201 -0.05 -15.51 -24.99
CA LEU A 201 0.44 -16.86 -24.74
C LEU A 201 -0.75 -17.75 -24.35
N ALA A 202 -1.02 -18.77 -25.14
CA ALA A 202 -2.12 -19.69 -24.90
C ALA A 202 -1.88 -20.55 -23.66
N GLY A 203 -2.96 -21.08 -23.08
CA GLY A 203 -2.89 -21.96 -21.91
C GLY A 203 -2.05 -23.22 -22.17
N GLY A 204 -1.23 -23.59 -21.21
CA GLY A 204 -0.31 -24.71 -21.31
C GLY A 204 0.99 -24.44 -22.05
N ASN A 205 1.15 -23.25 -22.67
CA ASN A 205 2.33 -22.88 -23.43
C ASN A 205 3.34 -22.13 -22.54
N THR A 206 4.62 -22.21 -22.94
CA THR A 206 5.72 -21.52 -22.27
C THR A 206 6.59 -20.84 -23.31
N GLN A 207 6.97 -19.58 -23.04
CA GLN A 207 7.93 -18.81 -23.81
C GLN A 207 9.16 -18.53 -22.96
N ASN A 208 10.33 -18.86 -23.50
CA ASN A 208 11.61 -18.59 -22.83
C ASN A 208 12.31 -17.38 -23.47
N TYR A 209 12.83 -16.51 -22.62
CA TYR A 209 13.65 -15.36 -22.98
C TYR A 209 15.00 -15.54 -22.30
N THR A 210 16.07 -15.68 -23.09
CA THR A 210 17.43 -15.82 -22.56
C THR A 210 18.15 -14.48 -22.67
N PHE A 211 18.43 -13.88 -21.54
CA PHE A 211 19.16 -12.61 -21.42
C PHE A 211 20.62 -12.89 -21.10
N HIS A 212 21.50 -12.25 -21.86
CA HIS A 212 22.90 -12.16 -21.56
C HIS A 212 23.15 -10.74 -21.02
N ILE A 213 23.46 -10.63 -19.74
CA ILE A 213 23.51 -9.36 -19.01
C ILE A 213 24.96 -8.99 -18.75
N GLY A 214 25.39 -7.80 -19.20
CA GLY A 214 26.71 -7.27 -18.90
C GLY A 214 26.80 -6.82 -17.44
N THR A 215 27.82 -7.29 -16.75
CA THR A 215 28.15 -6.87 -15.38
C THR A 215 29.53 -6.24 -15.36
N SER A 216 29.89 -5.54 -14.29
CA SER A 216 31.22 -4.96 -14.13
C SER A 216 32.35 -6.00 -14.11
N THR A 217 32.03 -7.27 -13.92
CA THR A 217 33.00 -8.38 -13.81
C THR A 217 32.87 -9.42 -14.92
N GLY A 218 31.98 -9.19 -15.90
CA GLY A 218 31.80 -10.14 -17.00
C GLY A 218 30.34 -10.15 -17.51
N ASN A 219 29.81 -11.33 -17.74
CA ASN A 219 28.47 -11.54 -18.27
C ASN A 219 27.70 -12.54 -17.40
N GLN A 220 26.39 -12.33 -17.25
CA GLN A 220 25.49 -13.23 -16.55
C GLN A 220 24.36 -13.66 -17.49
N ASP A 221 24.19 -14.96 -17.65
CA ASP A 221 23.10 -15.52 -18.45
C ASP A 221 21.89 -15.80 -17.56
N VAL A 222 20.73 -15.24 -17.92
CA VAL A 222 19.47 -15.38 -17.20
C VAL A 222 18.38 -15.83 -18.15
N THR A 223 17.76 -16.96 -17.89
CA THR A 223 16.61 -17.43 -18.66
C THR A 223 15.32 -17.14 -17.89
N VAL A 224 14.48 -16.29 -18.45
CA VAL A 224 13.15 -15.95 -17.94
C VAL A 224 12.14 -16.83 -18.67
N SER A 225 11.40 -17.60 -17.91
CA SER A 225 10.37 -18.51 -18.44
C SER A 225 8.98 -17.94 -18.12
N VAL A 226 8.21 -17.62 -19.14
CA VAL A 226 6.84 -17.13 -19.02
C VAL A 226 5.89 -18.27 -19.38
N ALA A 227 5.15 -18.77 -18.41
CA ALA A 227 4.22 -19.87 -18.57
C ALA A 227 2.76 -19.37 -18.60
N GLY A 228 1.99 -19.78 -19.59
CA GLY A 228 0.59 -19.39 -19.79
C GLY A 228 -0.39 -19.99 -18.79
N GLY A 229 0.08 -20.91 -17.91
CA GLY A 229 -0.83 -21.60 -16.97
C GLY A 229 -1.97 -22.31 -17.69
N SER A 230 -3.08 -22.56 -17.02
CA SER A 230 -4.26 -23.20 -17.63
C SER A 230 -5.11 -22.25 -18.48
N GLY A 231 -5.07 -20.95 -18.18
CA GLY A 231 -5.91 -19.92 -18.82
C GLY A 231 -5.24 -19.11 -19.92
N GLY A 232 -3.92 -19.24 -20.11
CA GLY A 232 -3.13 -18.37 -20.97
C GLY A 232 -2.86 -17.01 -20.35
N LEU A 233 -2.09 -16.18 -21.06
CA LEU A 233 -1.71 -14.82 -20.63
C LEU A 233 -2.01 -13.80 -21.73
N THR A 234 -2.57 -12.66 -21.33
CA THR A 234 -2.62 -11.46 -22.17
C THR A 234 -1.23 -10.82 -22.29
N GLY A 235 -1.02 -9.93 -23.25
CA GLY A 235 0.25 -9.25 -23.43
C GLY A 235 0.70 -8.49 -22.18
N GLN A 236 -0.23 -7.81 -21.50
CA GLN A 236 0.09 -7.11 -20.24
C GLN A 236 0.52 -8.06 -19.12
N GLN A 237 -0.09 -9.24 -19.02
CA GLN A 237 0.32 -10.24 -18.04
C GLN A 237 1.70 -10.82 -18.34
N VAL A 238 2.04 -10.98 -19.62
CA VAL A 238 3.40 -11.39 -20.06
C VAL A 238 4.41 -10.32 -19.65
N VAL A 239 4.16 -9.05 -19.91
CA VAL A 239 5.03 -7.94 -19.50
C VAL A 239 5.22 -7.92 -17.98
N ASN A 240 4.15 -8.10 -17.22
CA ASN A 240 4.23 -8.16 -15.75
C ASN A 240 5.08 -9.35 -15.27
N SER A 241 4.92 -10.51 -15.91
CA SER A 241 5.73 -11.70 -15.60
C SER A 241 7.22 -11.51 -15.93
N LEU A 242 7.53 -10.88 -17.04
CA LEU A 242 8.90 -10.52 -17.42
C LEU A 242 9.50 -9.56 -16.39
N ASN A 243 8.77 -8.49 -16.05
CA ASN A 243 9.24 -7.48 -15.12
C ASN A 243 9.48 -8.01 -13.71
N SER A 244 8.63 -8.93 -13.23
CA SER A 244 8.82 -9.56 -11.92
C SER A 244 10.17 -10.31 -11.79
N GLN A 245 10.73 -10.78 -12.91
CA GLN A 245 11.97 -11.54 -12.94
C GLN A 245 13.18 -10.68 -13.35
N LEU A 246 12.96 -9.61 -14.14
CA LEU A 246 14.02 -8.78 -14.71
C LEU A 246 14.36 -7.53 -13.90
N SER A 247 13.45 -7.07 -13.03
CA SER A 247 13.63 -5.83 -12.27
C SER A 247 14.89 -5.83 -11.39
N SER A 248 15.26 -6.98 -10.83
CA SER A 248 16.49 -7.14 -10.04
C SER A 248 17.78 -6.93 -10.84
N PHE A 249 17.71 -7.05 -12.17
CA PHE A 249 18.83 -6.83 -13.08
C PHE A 249 18.84 -5.43 -13.71
N GLY A 250 17.90 -4.57 -13.34
CA GLY A 250 17.77 -3.24 -13.93
C GLY A 250 17.25 -3.25 -15.38
N ILE A 251 16.60 -4.33 -15.80
CA ILE A 251 15.98 -4.49 -17.12
C ILE A 251 14.46 -4.45 -16.94
N ASN A 252 13.78 -3.69 -17.79
CA ASN A 252 12.34 -3.55 -17.80
C ASN A 252 11.77 -3.97 -19.15
N ALA A 253 10.68 -4.75 -19.10
CA ALA A 253 9.89 -5.06 -20.28
C ALA A 253 8.73 -4.07 -20.42
N GLY A 254 8.37 -3.71 -21.63
CA GLY A 254 7.27 -2.82 -21.97
C GLY A 254 6.57 -3.25 -23.24
N ILE A 255 5.58 -2.46 -23.64
CA ILE A 255 4.88 -2.62 -24.91
C ILE A 255 5.26 -1.44 -25.79
N ALA A 256 5.79 -1.72 -26.96
CA ALA A 256 6.10 -0.72 -27.96
C ALA A 256 4.82 -0.17 -28.63
N SER A 257 4.92 0.97 -29.30
CA SER A 257 3.75 1.61 -29.95
C SER A 257 3.11 0.76 -31.06
N ASP A 258 3.87 -0.17 -31.61
CA ASP A 258 3.40 -1.14 -32.62
C ASP A 258 2.86 -2.45 -31.98
N GLY A 259 2.86 -2.54 -30.64
CA GLY A 259 2.39 -3.70 -29.89
C GLY A 259 3.44 -4.80 -29.73
N GLN A 260 4.71 -4.55 -30.06
CA GLN A 260 5.81 -5.50 -29.86
C GLN A 260 6.30 -5.50 -28.40
N VAL A 261 7.00 -6.57 -27.99
CA VAL A 261 7.70 -6.57 -26.70
C VAL A 261 8.91 -5.66 -26.80
N GLN A 262 9.05 -4.76 -25.86
CA GLN A 262 10.18 -3.84 -25.78
C GLN A 262 10.91 -4.04 -24.46
N PHE A 263 12.25 -4.07 -24.51
CA PHE A 263 13.10 -4.13 -23.32
C PHE A 263 13.94 -2.87 -23.21
N GLY A 264 14.05 -2.33 -22.00
CA GLY A 264 14.87 -1.16 -21.69
C GLY A 264 15.45 -1.26 -20.28
N GLY A 265 16.21 -0.26 -19.88
CA GLY A 265 16.82 -0.20 -18.56
C GLY A 265 18.19 0.45 -18.56
N SER A 266 18.86 0.43 -17.41
CA SER A 266 20.20 0.98 -17.23
C SER A 266 21.32 -0.04 -17.45
N THR A 267 20.97 -1.31 -17.62
CA THR A 267 21.92 -2.42 -17.74
C THR A 267 22.08 -2.83 -19.19
N ALA A 268 23.30 -3.11 -19.61
CA ALA A 268 23.59 -3.65 -20.92
C ALA A 268 23.15 -5.11 -21.00
N PHE A 269 22.43 -5.46 -22.06
CA PHE A 269 21.96 -6.83 -22.25
C PHE A 269 21.80 -7.18 -23.73
N SER A 270 21.77 -8.45 -24.03
CA SER A 270 21.16 -8.99 -25.24
C SER A 270 20.11 -10.01 -24.84
N VAL A 271 19.10 -10.21 -25.67
CA VAL A 271 18.05 -11.19 -25.44
C VAL A 271 17.85 -12.05 -26.68
N ASN A 272 17.71 -13.33 -26.45
CA ASN A 272 17.30 -14.33 -27.45
C ASN A 272 15.98 -14.95 -27.01
N VAL A 273 15.03 -14.97 -27.94
CA VAL A 273 13.72 -15.58 -27.69
C VAL A 273 13.64 -16.88 -28.48
N GLY A 274 13.55 -17.99 -27.76
CA GLY A 274 13.31 -19.30 -28.32
C GLY A 274 11.89 -19.47 -28.86
N ALA A 275 11.66 -20.49 -29.66
CA ALA A 275 10.31 -20.85 -30.11
C ALA A 275 9.40 -21.13 -28.91
N ALA A 276 8.18 -20.57 -28.93
CA ALA A 276 7.16 -20.93 -27.95
C ALA A 276 6.72 -22.37 -28.13
N SER A 277 6.50 -23.09 -27.06
CA SER A 277 5.79 -24.35 -27.14
C SER A 277 4.31 -24.06 -27.41
N GLY A 278 3.83 -24.28 -28.64
CA GLY A 278 2.40 -24.30 -28.95
C GLY A 278 1.79 -23.10 -29.68
N GLY A 279 2.57 -22.15 -30.21
CA GLY A 279 2.06 -21.04 -31.02
C GLY A 279 1.55 -19.83 -30.23
N ASN A 280 1.24 -18.73 -30.92
CA ASN A 280 0.79 -17.44 -30.36
C ASN A 280 1.72 -16.83 -29.31
N ALA A 281 2.96 -16.56 -29.67
CA ALA A 281 3.92 -15.88 -28.83
C ALA A 281 4.85 -15.00 -29.68
N THR A 282 5.81 -14.39 -29.05
CA THR A 282 6.89 -13.69 -29.73
C THR A 282 7.52 -14.64 -30.74
N ALA A 283 7.67 -14.21 -31.99
CA ALA A 283 8.48 -14.95 -32.95
C ALA A 283 9.92 -15.07 -32.43
N THR A 284 10.65 -16.08 -32.90
CA THR A 284 12.07 -16.18 -32.62
C THR A 284 12.74 -14.93 -33.12
N SER A 285 13.17 -14.07 -32.21
CA SER A 285 13.86 -12.83 -32.54
C SER A 285 14.94 -12.54 -31.53
N THR A 286 15.85 -11.67 -31.88
CA THR A 286 16.93 -11.25 -31.03
C THR A 286 16.90 -9.74 -30.89
N ALA A 287 17.23 -9.26 -29.72
CA ALA A 287 17.35 -7.84 -29.46
C ALA A 287 18.54 -7.56 -28.56
N THR A 288 19.07 -6.36 -28.64
CA THR A 288 20.18 -5.91 -27.82
C THR A 288 19.89 -4.50 -27.34
N GLY A 289 20.28 -4.16 -26.16
CA GLY A 289 19.98 -2.83 -25.75
C GLY A 289 20.64 -2.27 -24.49
N ILE A 290 21.36 -1.21 -24.61
CA ILE A 290 21.24 0.01 -23.84
C ILE A 290 20.82 1.07 -24.84
N ASN A 291 19.64 1.62 -24.71
CA ASN A 291 19.21 2.78 -25.49
C ASN A 291 19.73 2.80 -26.93
N THR A 292 19.78 1.62 -27.58
CA THR A 292 19.92 1.44 -29.02
C THR A 292 21.26 1.80 -29.71
N ALA A 293 22.37 1.95 -29.01
CA ALA A 293 23.64 1.82 -29.65
C ALA A 293 24.11 0.37 -29.50
N ASP A 294 23.79 -0.44 -30.47
CA ASP A 294 24.29 -1.79 -30.53
C ASP A 294 25.39 -1.86 -31.61
N TYR A 295 26.57 -2.18 -31.14
CA TYR A 295 27.61 -2.62 -32.04
C TYR A 295 27.69 -4.15 -31.97
N ASN A 296 26.87 -4.79 -32.77
CA ASN A 296 27.02 -6.21 -33.04
C ASN A 296 28.08 -6.41 -34.14
N LEU A 297 29.18 -6.94 -33.74
CA LEU A 297 30.33 -7.22 -34.61
C LEU A 297 30.01 -8.07 -35.84
N ASN A 298 28.96 -8.86 -35.79
CA ASN A 298 28.53 -9.73 -36.91
C ASN A 298 27.67 -9.03 -37.93
N SER A 299 27.13 -7.86 -37.64
CA SER A 299 26.22 -7.14 -38.55
C SER A 299 26.87 -5.98 -39.29
N ALA A 300 28.04 -5.51 -38.88
CA ALA A 300 28.77 -4.49 -39.62
C ALA A 300 29.47 -5.12 -40.81
N SER A 301 29.08 -4.76 -42.03
CA SER A 301 29.71 -5.27 -43.25
C SER A 301 31.22 -4.99 -43.24
N GLY A 302 32.02 -6.03 -43.14
CA GLY A 302 33.48 -5.97 -43.16
C GLY A 302 34.15 -6.29 -41.81
N VAL A 303 33.41 -6.48 -40.74
CA VAL A 303 33.93 -6.89 -39.43
C VAL A 303 33.33 -8.25 -39.15
N GLY A 304 34.03 -9.30 -39.40
CA GLY A 304 33.37 -10.57 -39.39
C GLY A 304 34.07 -11.65 -38.61
N GLY A 305 33.37 -12.28 -37.74
CA GLY A 305 33.71 -13.56 -37.20
C GLY A 305 33.21 -13.72 -35.79
N ALA A 306 32.75 -14.92 -35.47
CA ALA A 306 32.52 -15.33 -34.12
C ALA A 306 33.81 -15.17 -33.30
N PHE A 307 33.66 -14.83 -32.01
CA PHE A 307 34.77 -14.83 -31.08
C PHE A 307 35.57 -16.15 -31.22
N ALA A 308 36.84 -16.04 -31.45
CA ALA A 308 37.75 -17.20 -31.46
C ALA A 308 38.65 -17.14 -30.21
N ALA A 309 38.64 -18.21 -29.44
CA ALA A 309 39.43 -18.33 -28.22
C ALA A 309 40.91 -18.11 -28.48
N PHE A 310 41.55 -17.30 -27.64
CA PHE A 310 42.98 -17.05 -27.75
C PHE A 310 43.79 -18.24 -27.24
N THR A 311 44.74 -18.70 -28.05
CA THR A 311 45.61 -19.84 -27.70
C THR A 311 47.06 -19.52 -28.01
N GLY A 312 48.01 -20.22 -27.36
CA GLY A 312 49.43 -20.04 -27.59
C GLY A 312 49.91 -18.63 -27.22
N THR A 313 50.63 -18.00 -28.12
CA THR A 313 51.14 -16.63 -27.97
C THR A 313 50.28 -15.59 -28.69
N SER A 314 49.07 -15.96 -29.10
CA SER A 314 48.14 -15.05 -29.74
C SER A 314 47.74 -13.91 -28.76
N ALA A 315 47.84 -12.68 -29.24
CA ALA A 315 47.41 -11.50 -28.50
C ALA A 315 46.87 -10.44 -29.46
N GLU A 316 45.86 -9.73 -29.03
CA GLU A 316 45.19 -8.67 -29.77
C GLU A 316 45.08 -7.43 -28.88
N THR A 317 45.30 -6.25 -29.46
CA THR A 317 45.14 -4.98 -28.75
C THR A 317 44.06 -4.17 -29.43
N VAL A 318 43.05 -3.83 -28.67
CA VAL A 318 41.87 -3.08 -29.11
C VAL A 318 41.82 -1.74 -28.37
N VAL A 319 41.62 -0.68 -29.12
CA VAL A 319 41.47 0.68 -28.60
C VAL A 319 40.01 1.14 -28.77
N PHE A 320 39.37 1.45 -27.67
CA PHE A 320 38.06 2.05 -27.63
C PHE A 320 38.19 3.54 -27.38
N GLN A 321 37.59 4.36 -28.22
CA GLN A 321 37.62 5.81 -28.09
C GLN A 321 36.21 6.33 -27.83
N ASN A 322 36.01 6.98 -26.69
CA ASN A 322 34.76 7.60 -26.31
C ASN A 322 35.00 9.03 -25.82
N ALA A 323 34.35 10.00 -26.46
CA ALA A 323 34.39 11.44 -26.07
C ALA A 323 35.80 12.01 -25.82
N GLY A 324 36.80 11.57 -26.63
CA GLY A 324 38.18 12.06 -26.54
C GLY A 324 39.08 11.28 -25.55
N SER A 325 38.54 10.27 -24.88
CA SER A 325 39.29 9.37 -23.99
C SER A 325 39.50 8.02 -24.71
N ALA A 326 40.71 7.51 -24.72
CA ALA A 326 41.05 6.22 -25.32
C ALA A 326 41.32 5.18 -24.22
N THR A 327 40.62 4.05 -24.29
CA THR A 327 40.85 2.89 -23.42
C THR A 327 41.40 1.75 -24.26
N THR A 328 42.60 1.29 -23.92
CA THR A 328 43.27 0.20 -24.60
C THR A 328 43.12 -1.09 -23.83
N VAL A 329 42.66 -2.15 -24.49
CA VAL A 329 42.49 -3.47 -23.91
C VAL A 329 43.35 -4.47 -24.68
N SER A 330 44.14 -5.26 -23.96
CA SER A 330 44.94 -6.33 -24.53
C SER A 330 44.36 -7.69 -24.16
N LEU A 331 44.00 -8.46 -25.16
CA LEU A 331 43.47 -9.82 -25.03
C LEU A 331 44.54 -10.83 -25.44
N ASN A 332 44.64 -11.92 -24.70
CA ASN A 332 45.62 -12.99 -24.94
C ASN A 332 45.09 -14.34 -24.42
N SER A 333 45.89 -15.38 -24.57
CA SER A 333 45.54 -16.74 -24.15
C SER A 333 45.33 -16.90 -22.64
N THR A 334 45.70 -15.92 -21.80
CA THR A 334 45.47 -15.97 -20.35
C THR A 334 44.12 -15.37 -19.97
N ASN A 335 43.70 -14.28 -20.61
CA ASN A 335 42.53 -13.51 -20.24
C ASN A 335 41.35 -13.62 -21.23
N ALA A 336 41.57 -14.23 -22.40
CA ALA A 336 40.59 -14.43 -23.45
C ALA A 336 40.61 -15.86 -24.03
N ALA A 337 41.02 -16.85 -23.23
CA ALA A 337 40.92 -18.27 -23.59
C ALA A 337 39.48 -18.74 -23.75
N THR A 338 38.54 -18.02 -23.15
CA THR A 338 37.08 -18.26 -23.25
C THR A 338 36.37 -16.95 -23.54
N LEU A 339 35.17 -17.02 -24.08
CA LEU A 339 34.30 -15.85 -24.30
C LEU A 339 34.03 -15.09 -22.97
N ASP A 340 33.74 -15.80 -21.89
CA ASP A 340 33.48 -15.19 -20.60
C ASP A 340 34.73 -14.52 -20.02
N GLY A 341 35.91 -15.08 -20.23
CA GLY A 341 37.19 -14.46 -19.86
C GLY A 341 37.46 -13.17 -20.65
N ALA A 342 37.19 -13.17 -21.95
CA ALA A 342 37.31 -11.98 -22.80
C ALA A 342 36.32 -10.90 -22.35
N LEU A 343 35.04 -11.25 -22.07
CA LEU A 343 34.00 -10.32 -21.58
C LEU A 343 34.39 -9.73 -20.23
N SER A 344 34.92 -10.53 -19.33
CA SER A 344 35.41 -10.06 -18.03
C SER A 344 36.53 -9.06 -18.15
N THR A 345 37.51 -9.32 -19.02
CA THR A 345 38.64 -8.44 -19.26
C THR A 345 38.19 -7.12 -19.90
N LEU A 346 37.32 -7.20 -20.91
CA LEU A 346 36.74 -6.03 -21.58
C LEU A 346 35.95 -5.16 -20.61
N ASN A 347 35.01 -5.73 -19.87
CA ASN A 347 34.16 -4.97 -18.95
C ASN A 347 34.95 -4.35 -17.80
N SER A 348 35.98 -5.03 -17.28
CA SER A 348 36.86 -4.47 -16.25
C SER A 348 37.63 -3.22 -16.76
N ALA A 349 38.00 -3.19 -18.03
CA ALA A 349 38.70 -2.05 -18.63
C ALA A 349 37.74 -0.94 -19.10
N LEU A 350 36.57 -1.29 -19.63
CA LEU A 350 35.65 -0.37 -20.31
C LEU A 350 34.59 0.25 -19.41
N ASN A 351 34.33 -0.32 -18.22
CA ASN A 351 33.25 0.12 -17.32
C ASN A 351 33.33 1.62 -17.02
N SER A 352 34.53 2.17 -16.80
CA SER A 352 34.74 3.61 -16.56
C SER A 352 34.47 4.49 -17.77
N SER A 353 34.47 3.92 -18.97
CA SER A 353 34.21 4.61 -20.23
C SER A 353 32.73 4.57 -20.64
N GLY A 354 31.85 3.91 -19.84
CA GLY A 354 30.45 3.73 -20.18
C GLY A 354 30.21 2.86 -21.42
N ILE A 355 31.19 2.01 -21.76
CA ILE A 355 31.07 1.00 -22.82
C ILE A 355 30.99 -0.37 -22.15
N TYR A 356 30.04 -1.17 -22.56
CA TYR A 356 29.79 -2.49 -22.00
C TYR A 356 29.93 -3.56 -23.06
N ALA A 357 30.73 -4.59 -22.78
CA ALA A 357 30.83 -5.78 -23.60
C ALA A 357 29.82 -6.84 -23.07
N VAL A 358 28.93 -7.28 -23.91
CA VAL A 358 27.91 -8.29 -23.61
C VAL A 358 28.03 -9.45 -24.58
N LYS A 359 27.67 -10.63 -24.13
CA LYS A 359 27.47 -11.76 -25.02
C LYS A 359 26.36 -11.41 -26.01
N ALA A 360 26.61 -11.54 -27.31
CA ALA A 360 25.60 -11.29 -28.33
C ALA A 360 24.42 -12.30 -28.20
N ALA A 361 23.29 -11.99 -28.79
CA ALA A 361 22.09 -12.82 -28.67
C ALA A 361 22.24 -14.25 -29.22
N ASN A 362 23.21 -14.49 -30.09
CA ASN A 362 23.56 -15.84 -30.56
C ASN A 362 24.34 -16.67 -29.51
N GLY A 363 24.77 -16.06 -28.41
CA GLY A 363 25.49 -16.70 -27.31
C GLY A 363 26.99 -16.98 -27.58
N THR A 364 27.50 -16.64 -28.74
CA THR A 364 28.89 -16.98 -29.19
C THR A 364 29.74 -15.77 -29.49
N ASP A 365 29.11 -14.64 -29.78
CA ASP A 365 29.80 -13.41 -30.19
C ASP A 365 29.76 -12.34 -29.09
N ILE A 366 30.45 -11.24 -29.28
CA ILE A 366 30.47 -10.11 -28.38
C ILE A 366 29.74 -8.92 -29.02
N SER A 367 28.87 -8.29 -28.28
CA SER A 367 28.22 -7.03 -28.59
C SER A 367 28.75 -5.94 -27.67
N PHE A 368 29.05 -4.76 -28.20
CA PHE A 368 29.43 -3.60 -27.40
C PHE A 368 28.33 -2.57 -27.40
N GLN A 369 28.00 -2.10 -26.21
CA GLN A 369 26.89 -1.20 -25.99
C GLN A 369 27.34 0.04 -25.22
N SER A 370 26.83 1.20 -25.61
CA SER A 370 27.06 2.48 -24.92
C SER A 370 25.89 3.43 -25.18
N SER A 371 25.61 4.32 -24.26
CA SER A 371 24.69 5.44 -24.48
C SER A 371 25.28 6.56 -25.35
N ASN A 372 26.58 6.52 -25.60
CA ASN A 372 27.31 7.54 -26.38
C ASN A 372 27.96 6.93 -27.61
N THR A 373 28.31 7.81 -28.56
CA THR A 373 29.12 7.41 -29.72
C THR A 373 30.51 7.00 -29.26
N PHE A 374 31.02 5.93 -29.81
CA PHE A 374 32.42 5.48 -29.62
C PHE A 374 32.98 4.91 -30.89
N SER A 375 34.30 4.77 -30.95
CA SER A 375 34.98 4.04 -32.03
C SER A 375 35.82 2.92 -31.45
N VAL A 376 35.96 1.88 -32.25
CA VAL A 376 36.79 0.70 -31.95
C VAL A 376 37.85 0.61 -33.00
N ASN A 377 39.09 0.48 -32.58
CA ASN A 377 40.24 0.30 -33.48
C ASN A 377 41.09 -0.85 -32.98
N GLU A 378 41.28 -1.85 -33.82
CA GLU A 378 42.20 -2.94 -33.61
C GLU A 378 43.58 -2.53 -34.10
N THR A 379 44.57 -2.59 -33.23
CA THR A 379 45.94 -2.09 -33.54
C THR A 379 46.96 -3.18 -33.81
N ALA A 380 46.79 -4.38 -33.32
CA ALA A 380 47.71 -5.48 -33.60
C ALA A 380 47.14 -6.86 -33.26
N ILE A 381 47.35 -7.82 -34.12
CA ILE A 381 47.17 -9.24 -33.84
C ILE A 381 48.57 -9.86 -33.80
N ALA A 382 48.97 -10.46 -32.69
CA ALA A 382 50.24 -11.17 -32.63
C ALA A 382 50.12 -12.55 -33.31
N THR A 383 51.10 -12.86 -34.13
CA THR A 383 51.17 -14.13 -34.84
C THR A 383 51.81 -15.21 -33.96
N GLY A 384 51.21 -16.36 -33.81
CA GLY A 384 51.78 -17.48 -33.06
C GLY A 384 50.79 -18.36 -32.32
N GLY A 385 49.49 -18.20 -32.59
CA GLY A 385 48.37 -18.99 -32.04
C GLY A 385 47.11 -18.73 -32.82
N THR A 386 45.99 -19.24 -32.34
CA THR A 386 44.63 -18.90 -32.80
C THR A 386 43.98 -17.99 -31.78
N GLY A 387 43.12 -17.13 -32.18
CA GLY A 387 42.33 -16.24 -31.34
C GLY A 387 42.09 -14.92 -32.06
N ASN A 388 40.90 -14.44 -31.94
CA ASN A 388 40.50 -13.24 -32.62
C ASN A 388 39.20 -12.69 -31.96
N LEU A 389 39.20 -11.42 -31.65
CA LEU A 389 37.99 -10.75 -31.18
C LEU A 389 37.12 -10.25 -32.33
N PHE A 390 37.75 -9.75 -33.39
CA PHE A 390 37.06 -9.05 -34.48
C PHE A 390 37.42 -9.47 -35.91
N GLY A 391 38.38 -10.31 -36.13
CA GLY A 391 39.00 -10.41 -37.43
C GLY A 391 39.88 -9.19 -37.74
N ALA A 392 40.46 -9.09 -38.91
CA ALA A 392 41.27 -7.94 -39.29
C ALA A 392 40.38 -6.71 -39.49
N VAL A 393 40.36 -5.82 -38.53
CA VAL A 393 39.48 -4.63 -38.54
C VAL A 393 40.28 -3.36 -38.47
N GLY A 394 39.95 -2.44 -39.37
CA GLY A 394 40.32 -1.04 -39.22
C GLY A 394 39.42 -0.31 -38.17
N SER A 395 39.61 0.99 -38.12
CA SER A 395 38.80 1.83 -37.24
C SER A 395 37.31 1.83 -37.63
N VAL A 396 36.43 1.45 -36.72
CA VAL A 396 34.97 1.46 -36.90
C VAL A 396 34.35 2.42 -35.92
N SER A 397 33.48 3.32 -36.41
CA SER A 397 32.73 4.25 -35.57
C SER A 397 31.35 3.70 -35.25
N VAL A 398 31.00 3.70 -34.00
CA VAL A 398 29.68 3.32 -33.53
C VAL A 398 28.87 4.59 -33.24
N THR A 399 27.77 4.75 -33.95
CA THR A 399 26.85 5.87 -33.75
C THR A 399 26.03 5.63 -32.49
N GLY A 400 25.96 6.63 -31.63
CA GLY A 400 25.07 6.57 -30.45
C GLY A 400 23.59 6.47 -30.83
N PRO A 401 22.73 6.15 -29.90
CA PRO A 401 21.32 6.02 -30.17
C PRO A 401 20.74 7.33 -30.72
N SER A 402 20.05 7.26 -31.84
CA SER A 402 19.19 8.35 -32.23
C SER A 402 18.01 8.40 -31.23
N ALA A 403 17.59 9.59 -30.82
CA ALA A 403 16.33 9.78 -30.08
C ALA A 403 15.17 9.36 -30.99
N SER A 404 14.93 8.07 -31.10
CA SER A 404 14.05 7.48 -32.09
C SER A 404 12.61 7.36 -31.62
N ALA A 405 11.71 6.97 -32.51
CA ALA A 405 10.31 6.73 -32.30
C ALA A 405 9.97 5.83 -31.08
N SER A 406 10.92 5.00 -30.62
CA SER A 406 10.77 4.17 -29.44
C SER A 406 10.64 4.96 -28.13
N SER A 407 11.24 6.16 -28.05
CA SER A 407 11.10 7.03 -26.86
C SER A 407 9.69 7.61 -26.74
N THR A 408 9.11 7.99 -27.86
CA THR A 408 7.71 8.43 -27.94
C THR A 408 6.77 7.29 -27.55
N GLY A 409 7.03 6.07 -28.01
CA GLY A 409 6.28 4.87 -27.65
C GLY A 409 6.30 4.55 -26.16
N ALA A 410 7.47 4.56 -25.54
CA ALA A 410 7.60 4.34 -24.09
C ALA A 410 6.84 5.41 -23.28
N ALA A 411 6.97 6.67 -23.68
CA ALA A 411 6.28 7.78 -23.01
C ALA A 411 4.74 7.68 -23.18
N LEU A 412 4.23 7.26 -24.34
CA LEU A 412 2.81 7.02 -24.57
C LEU A 412 2.29 5.83 -23.75
N SER A 413 3.08 4.75 -23.64
CA SER A 413 2.74 3.62 -22.78
C SER A 413 2.71 4.03 -21.31
N ALA A 414 3.67 4.85 -20.88
CA ALA A 414 3.68 5.43 -19.53
C ALA A 414 2.44 6.31 -19.29
N LEU A 415 2.02 7.12 -20.26
CA LEU A 415 0.79 7.93 -20.17
C LEU A 415 -0.46 7.05 -19.98
N THR A 416 -0.56 5.95 -20.72
CA THR A 416 -1.67 5.00 -20.58
C THR A 416 -1.68 4.34 -19.20
N ALA A 417 -0.52 3.89 -18.72
CA ALA A 417 -0.39 3.33 -17.39
C ALA A 417 -0.75 4.35 -16.29
N LEU A 418 -0.28 5.59 -16.44
CA LEU A 418 -0.59 6.68 -15.50
C LEU A 418 -2.08 7.06 -15.51
N GLN A 419 -2.76 7.00 -16.66
CA GLN A 419 -4.21 7.20 -16.75
C GLN A 419 -4.96 6.16 -15.92
N THR A 420 -4.57 4.90 -16.04
CA THR A 420 -5.11 3.79 -15.24
C THR A 420 -4.79 3.97 -13.75
N ALA A 421 -3.57 4.36 -13.42
CA ALA A 421 -3.13 4.61 -12.04
C ALA A 421 -3.95 5.73 -11.37
N VAL A 422 -4.21 6.84 -12.08
CA VAL A 422 -5.06 7.94 -11.57
C VAL A 422 -6.49 7.47 -11.34
N THR A 423 -7.03 6.64 -12.24
CA THR A 423 -8.37 6.05 -12.06
C THR A 423 -8.43 5.15 -10.84
N ASN A 424 -7.46 4.26 -10.67
CA ASN A 424 -7.37 3.35 -9.52
C ASN A 424 -7.20 4.13 -8.21
N LEU A 425 -6.33 5.14 -8.19
CA LEU A 425 -6.17 6.02 -7.04
C LEU A 425 -7.49 6.71 -6.67
N GLY A 426 -8.24 7.21 -7.66
CA GLY A 426 -9.55 7.82 -7.45
C GLY A 426 -10.58 6.87 -6.84
N LEU A 427 -10.56 5.58 -7.23
CA LEU A 427 -11.41 4.56 -6.62
C LEU A 427 -11.07 4.33 -5.15
N VAL A 428 -9.78 4.31 -4.80
CA VAL A 428 -9.32 4.17 -3.41
C VAL A 428 -9.70 5.40 -2.59
N GLN A 429 -9.50 6.62 -3.12
CA GLN A 429 -9.96 7.86 -2.47
C GLN A 429 -11.47 7.84 -2.23
N GLY A 430 -12.24 7.37 -3.21
CA GLY A 430 -13.68 7.20 -3.05
C GLY A 430 -14.06 6.25 -1.92
N LYS A 431 -13.32 5.14 -1.72
CA LYS A 431 -13.53 4.20 -0.61
C LYS A 431 -13.19 4.83 0.73
N VAL A 432 -12.07 5.56 0.82
CA VAL A 432 -11.65 6.27 2.03
C VAL A 432 -12.70 7.31 2.41
N GLY A 433 -13.11 8.19 1.50
CA GLY A 433 -14.14 9.20 1.76
C GLY A 433 -15.51 8.61 2.12
N ALA A 434 -15.91 7.50 1.48
CA ALA A 434 -17.11 6.77 1.86
C ALA A 434 -16.99 6.17 3.27
N GLY A 435 -15.78 5.70 3.64
CA GLY A 435 -15.49 5.19 4.98
C GLY A 435 -15.60 6.27 6.06
N GLU A 436 -15.04 7.44 5.83
CA GLU A 436 -15.16 8.60 6.72
C GLU A 436 -16.62 9.01 6.94
N ASN A 437 -17.39 9.09 5.83
CA ASN A 437 -18.81 9.42 5.93
C ASN A 437 -19.59 8.38 6.74
N LYS A 438 -19.32 7.07 6.52
CA LYS A 438 -19.98 6.00 7.29
C LYS A 438 -19.66 6.11 8.79
N LEU A 439 -18.41 6.37 9.17
CA LEU A 439 -18.01 6.55 10.56
C LEU A 439 -18.65 7.80 11.17
N ASN A 440 -18.73 8.91 10.43
CA ASN A 440 -19.40 10.12 10.87
C ASN A 440 -20.91 9.90 11.12
N TYR A 441 -21.60 9.18 10.21
CA TYR A 441 -23.02 8.82 10.41
C TYR A 441 -23.19 7.91 11.62
N ALA A 442 -22.30 6.94 11.81
CA ALA A 442 -22.35 6.06 12.97
C ALA A 442 -22.10 6.82 14.28
N THR A 443 -21.17 7.77 14.29
CA THR A 443 -20.92 8.67 15.43
C THR A 443 -22.15 9.51 15.78
N ASN A 444 -22.79 10.12 14.79
CA ASN A 444 -23.99 10.93 14.98
C ASN A 444 -25.16 10.08 15.53
N LEU A 445 -25.32 8.86 15.01
CA LEU A 445 -26.32 7.92 15.50
C LEU A 445 -26.03 7.52 16.95
N ALA A 446 -24.78 7.17 17.27
CA ALA A 446 -24.38 6.81 18.63
C ALA A 446 -24.62 7.95 19.61
N GLN A 447 -24.30 9.20 19.26
CA GLN A 447 -24.57 10.39 20.08
C GLN A 447 -26.06 10.60 20.31
N SER A 448 -26.91 10.40 19.30
CA SER A 448 -28.36 10.44 19.44
C SER A 448 -28.87 9.35 20.39
N GLN A 449 -28.33 8.12 20.27
CA GLN A 449 -28.69 7.01 21.18
C GLN A 449 -28.26 7.29 22.61
N ILE A 450 -27.03 7.82 22.83
CA ILE A 450 -26.53 8.25 24.14
C ILE A 450 -27.50 9.24 24.78
N THR A 451 -27.94 10.26 24.03
CA THR A 451 -28.88 11.27 24.52
C THR A 451 -30.23 10.63 24.93
N ASN A 452 -30.76 9.73 24.11
CA ASN A 452 -32.02 9.05 24.39
C ASN A 452 -31.92 8.09 25.58
N TYR A 453 -30.83 7.32 25.68
CA TYR A 453 -30.61 6.43 26.82
C TYR A 453 -30.39 7.23 28.12
N SER A 454 -29.63 8.36 28.04
CA SER A 454 -29.47 9.25 29.22
C SER A 454 -30.78 9.84 29.67
N ALA A 455 -31.66 10.27 28.76
CA ALA A 455 -32.99 10.75 29.10
C ALA A 455 -33.87 9.65 29.70
N ALA A 456 -33.78 8.42 29.17
CA ALA A 456 -34.51 7.27 29.69
C ALA A 456 -33.99 6.84 31.08
N GLU A 457 -32.69 6.81 31.30
CA GLU A 457 -32.04 6.53 32.58
C GLU A 457 -32.46 7.57 33.62
N SER A 458 -32.36 8.88 33.27
CA SER A 458 -32.81 9.99 34.12
C SER A 458 -34.28 9.85 34.52
N GLY A 459 -35.19 9.55 33.58
CA GLY A 459 -36.60 9.33 33.87
C GLY A 459 -36.91 8.20 34.83
N ILE A 460 -36.03 7.17 34.89
CA ILE A 460 -36.15 6.04 35.79
C ILE A 460 -35.50 6.34 37.14
N ARG A 461 -34.30 6.86 37.16
CA ARG A 461 -33.41 6.87 38.32
C ARG A 461 -33.33 8.19 39.04
N ASP A 462 -33.52 9.32 38.34
CA ASP A 462 -33.33 10.64 38.96
C ASP A 462 -34.47 10.98 39.90
N ALA A 463 -34.15 11.69 40.95
CA ALA A 463 -35.11 12.20 41.92
C ALA A 463 -35.59 13.60 41.53
N ASP A 464 -36.87 13.86 41.67
CA ASP A 464 -37.39 15.23 41.63
C ASP A 464 -37.01 15.93 42.95
N VAL A 465 -35.97 16.75 42.88
CA VAL A 465 -35.41 17.47 44.04
C VAL A 465 -36.46 18.32 44.74
N ALA A 466 -37.44 18.91 44.03
CA ALA A 466 -38.49 19.72 44.60
C ALA A 466 -39.46 18.84 45.41
N ALA A 467 -39.84 17.69 44.86
CA ALA A 467 -40.68 16.74 45.53
C ALA A 467 -40.01 16.14 46.77
N GLU A 468 -38.72 15.77 46.66
CA GLU A 468 -37.97 15.22 47.79
C GLU A 468 -37.67 16.25 48.87
N ALA A 469 -37.44 17.52 48.54
CA ALA A 469 -37.34 18.60 49.55
C ALA A 469 -38.66 18.80 50.33
N ALA A 470 -39.81 18.71 49.63
CA ALA A 470 -41.12 18.73 50.28
C ALA A 470 -41.34 17.51 51.18
N ASN A 471 -40.90 16.30 50.70
CA ASN A 471 -40.98 15.07 51.52
C ASN A 471 -40.08 15.17 52.77
N LEU A 472 -38.88 15.75 52.65
CA LEU A 472 -37.98 15.98 53.80
C LEU A 472 -38.63 16.90 54.85
N THR A 473 -39.24 18.04 54.42
CA THR A 473 -39.93 18.94 55.26
C THR A 473 -41.13 18.24 55.97
N LYS A 474 -41.91 17.45 55.22
CA LYS A 474 -43.02 16.63 55.78
C LYS A 474 -42.47 15.61 56.75
N ALA A 475 -41.39 14.91 56.50
CA ALA A 475 -40.79 13.96 57.44
C ALA A 475 -40.35 14.62 58.74
N GLN A 476 -39.71 15.81 58.67
CA GLN A 476 -39.33 16.60 59.83
C GLN A 476 -40.56 17.01 60.72
N VAL A 477 -41.62 17.49 60.05
CA VAL A 477 -42.86 17.85 60.77
C VAL A 477 -43.52 16.61 61.43
N LEU A 478 -43.56 15.48 60.67
CA LEU A 478 -44.09 14.23 61.18
C LEU A 478 -43.28 13.68 62.37
N GLN A 479 -41.95 13.82 62.32
CA GLN A 479 -41.05 13.44 63.40
C GLN A 479 -41.32 14.25 64.65
N GLN A 480 -41.44 15.58 64.55
CA GLN A 480 -41.76 16.46 65.65
C GLN A 480 -43.16 16.13 66.26
N ALA A 481 -44.15 15.91 65.37
CA ALA A 481 -45.49 15.52 65.78
C ALA A 481 -45.51 14.15 66.50
N SER A 482 -44.74 13.18 65.98
CA SER A 482 -44.66 11.84 66.63
C SER A 482 -43.93 11.87 67.97
N LEU A 483 -42.90 12.73 68.11
CA LEU A 483 -42.23 12.95 69.39
C LEU A 483 -43.20 13.61 70.42
N ALA A 484 -44.03 14.60 70.04
CA ALA A 484 -45.03 15.20 70.86
C ALA A 484 -46.13 14.19 71.26
N ALA A 485 -46.58 13.36 70.31
CA ALA A 485 -47.54 12.28 70.58
C ALA A 485 -46.98 11.23 71.57
N LEU A 486 -45.67 10.87 71.42
CA LEU A 486 -45.00 9.97 72.34
C LEU A 486 -44.96 10.57 73.79
N ALA A 487 -44.59 11.85 73.88
CA ALA A 487 -44.60 12.55 75.20
C ALA A 487 -45.98 12.55 75.80
N GLN A 488 -47.03 12.81 75.00
CA GLN A 488 -48.44 12.79 75.50
C GLN A 488 -48.87 11.38 75.86
N ALA A 489 -48.53 10.36 75.10
CA ALA A 489 -48.81 8.97 75.35
C ALA A 489 -48.19 8.47 76.70
N ASN A 490 -46.95 8.96 76.97
CA ASN A 490 -46.25 8.63 78.21
C ASN A 490 -46.79 9.40 79.45
N SER A 491 -47.38 10.59 79.29
CA SER A 491 -47.93 11.38 80.34
C SER A 491 -49.33 10.87 80.80
N ALA A 492 -50.13 10.24 79.92
CA ALA A 492 -51.44 9.76 80.19
C ALA A 492 -51.52 8.70 81.36
N PRO A 493 -50.64 7.66 81.36
CA PRO A 493 -50.60 6.71 82.46
C PRO A 493 -50.18 7.34 83.82
N GLN A 494 -49.28 8.35 83.76
CA GLN A 494 -48.80 9.06 84.92
C GLN A 494 -49.94 9.89 85.61
N ALA A 495 -50.80 10.54 84.80
CA ALA A 495 -51.93 11.27 85.26
C ALA A 495 -52.95 10.34 85.98
N VAL A 496 -53.14 9.12 85.44
CA VAL A 496 -54.00 8.11 86.06
C VAL A 496 -53.41 7.59 87.40
N LEU A 497 -52.05 7.39 87.38
CA LEU A 497 -51.36 6.96 88.63
C LEU A 497 -51.35 8.02 89.68
N SER A 498 -51.32 9.31 89.30
CA SER A 498 -51.46 10.43 90.30
C SER A 498 -52.86 10.52 90.89
N LEU A 499 -53.88 10.21 90.05
CA LEU A 499 -55.29 10.14 90.54
C LEU A 499 -55.57 8.94 91.46
N LEU A 500 -54.79 7.85 91.28
CA LEU A 500 -54.90 6.67 92.18
C LEU A 500 -54.12 6.80 93.48
N LYS A 501 -53.16 7.73 93.55
CA LYS A 501 -52.35 8.00 94.78
C LYS A 501 -52.84 9.18 95.62
N GLY A 502 -53.77 9.95 95.09
CA GLY A 502 -54.45 11.03 95.85
C GLY A 502 -55.68 10.55 96.44
#